data_2e6a76522095a703797dcb2ae8876f10
#
_entry.id   2e6a76522095a703797dcb2ae8876f10
#
_cell.length_a   1.000
_cell.length_b   1.000
_cell.length_c   1.000
_cell.angle_alpha   90.00
_cell.angle_beta   90.00
_cell.angle_gamma   90.00
#
_symmetry.space_group_name_H-M   'P 1'
#
loop_
_entity.id
_entity.type
_entity.pdbx_description
1 polymer ?
#
loop_
_entity_poly.entity_id
_entity_poly.type
_entity_poly.pdbx_seq_one_letter_code
_entity_poly.pdbx_strand_id
1 'polypeptide(L)'
;SICIIMIVFFSIYINLTKGRDCYFSGYKYIFPLCALLIIFLTYLYSTGDDFILLINFFLSGRLALGFDALMSKGIPLLGQKYIQYGAGSGIYYNFIDSSYLVLLIIYGIILFLLVMYVYVRICSHCISIRNRVLLYVLFMIAINSMIEQHFMEFAYNPFYMAFSAKLIKST
;
A
#
# COMPACT_ATOMS: atom_id res chain seq x y z
N SER A 1 0.23 11.94 13.36
CA SER A 1 -0.40 11.15 12.30
C SER A 1 0.32 11.46 10.98
N ILE A 2 0.92 10.45 10.36
CA ILE A 2 1.70 10.55 9.09
C ILE A 2 0.82 11.18 7.99
N CYS A 3 -0.48 10.87 7.97
CA CYS A 3 -1.44 11.43 7.01
C CYS A 3 -1.49 12.96 7.03
N ILE A 4 -1.42 13.61 8.21
CA ILE A 4 -1.46 15.07 8.32
C ILE A 4 -0.21 15.67 7.70
N ILE A 5 0.96 15.14 8.02
CA ILE A 5 2.24 15.58 7.46
C ILE A 5 2.21 15.46 5.94
N MET A 6 1.70 14.35 5.42
CA MET A 6 1.59 14.13 3.98
C MET A 6 0.62 15.09 3.30
N ILE A 7 -0.54 15.40 3.93
CA ILE A 7 -1.50 16.38 3.40
C ILE A 7 -0.86 17.77 3.32
N VAL A 8 -0.11 18.19 4.34
CA VAL A 8 0.61 19.48 4.37
C VAL A 8 1.68 19.53 3.27
N PHE A 9 2.55 18.50 3.20
CA PHE A 9 3.55 18.40 2.13
C PHE A 9 2.92 18.46 0.74
N PHE A 10 1.80 17.81 0.56
CA PHE A 10 1.05 17.77 -0.65
C PHE A 10 0.44 19.14 -1.04
N SER A 11 -0.16 19.84 -0.07
CA SER A 11 -0.69 21.18 -0.29
C SER A 11 0.41 22.16 -0.73
N ILE A 12 1.59 22.07 -0.09
CA ILE A 12 2.77 22.85 -0.45
C ILE A 12 3.24 22.48 -1.87
N TYR A 13 3.33 21.19 -2.20
CA TYR A 13 3.77 20.73 -3.52
C TYR A 13 2.83 21.20 -4.65
N ILE A 14 1.50 21.12 -4.47
CA ILE A 14 0.53 21.63 -5.45
C ILE A 14 0.76 23.13 -5.69
N ASN A 15 0.96 23.90 -4.61
CA ASN A 15 1.19 25.34 -4.74
C ASN A 15 2.49 25.68 -5.47
N LEU A 16 3.56 24.91 -5.23
CA LEU A 16 4.87 25.07 -5.86
C LEU A 16 4.90 24.63 -7.34
N THR A 17 4.06 23.65 -7.71
CA THR A 17 4.00 23.12 -9.08
C THR A 17 2.90 23.72 -9.94
N LYS A 18 2.24 24.77 -9.46
CA LYS A 18 1.23 25.52 -10.22
C LYS A 18 1.86 26.05 -11.53
N GLY A 19 1.59 25.36 -12.65
CA GLY A 19 2.06 25.74 -13.99
C GLY A 19 3.13 24.84 -14.62
N ARG A 20 3.69 23.85 -13.93
CA ARG A 20 4.61 22.87 -14.53
C ARG A 20 3.89 21.56 -14.82
N ASP A 21 3.79 21.19 -16.11
CA ASP A 21 3.22 19.90 -16.55
C ASP A 21 4.19 18.72 -16.29
N CYS A 22 4.63 18.55 -15.04
CA CYS A 22 5.44 17.40 -14.64
C CYS A 22 4.57 16.16 -14.43
N TYR A 23 4.04 15.60 -15.51
CA TYR A 23 3.52 14.23 -15.49
C TYR A 23 4.69 13.25 -15.66
N PHE A 24 5.26 12.85 -14.54
CA PHE A 24 6.31 11.85 -14.57
C PHE A 24 5.69 10.47 -14.86
N SER A 25 6.03 9.89 -16.01
CA SER A 25 5.51 8.58 -16.43
C SER A 25 5.76 7.46 -15.40
N GLY A 26 6.73 7.66 -14.51
CA GLY A 26 7.04 6.73 -13.42
C GLY A 26 5.95 6.60 -12.34
N TYR A 27 5.06 7.60 -12.18
CA TYR A 27 3.98 7.54 -11.19
C TYR A 27 3.04 6.35 -11.35
N LYS A 28 2.92 5.79 -12.56
CA LYS A 28 2.10 4.59 -12.79
C LYS A 28 2.57 3.37 -11.99
N TYR A 29 3.84 3.33 -11.57
CA TYR A 29 4.42 2.21 -10.83
C TYR A 29 4.47 2.42 -9.32
N ILE A 30 3.83 3.48 -8.79
CA ILE A 30 3.93 3.83 -7.37
C ILE A 30 3.46 2.69 -6.45
N PHE A 31 2.37 1.98 -6.79
CA PHE A 31 1.87 0.86 -6.00
C PHE A 31 2.85 -0.32 -5.98
N PRO A 32 3.34 -0.84 -7.12
CA PRO A 32 4.38 -1.87 -7.12
C PRO A 32 5.66 -1.44 -6.40
N LEU A 33 6.09 -0.17 -6.53
CA LEU A 33 7.28 0.34 -5.86
C LEU A 33 7.10 0.36 -4.34
N CYS A 34 5.97 0.85 -3.83
CA CYS A 34 5.66 0.84 -2.40
C CYS A 34 5.57 -0.59 -1.86
N ALA A 35 4.95 -1.50 -2.64
CA ALA A 35 4.86 -2.90 -2.27
C ALA A 35 6.24 -3.57 -2.20
N LEU A 36 7.09 -3.37 -3.20
CA LEU A 36 8.46 -3.88 -3.20
C LEU A 36 9.28 -3.31 -2.05
N LEU A 37 9.12 -2.00 -1.76
CA LEU A 37 9.84 -1.34 -0.68
C LEU A 37 9.48 -1.94 0.68
N ILE A 38 8.19 -2.13 0.99
CA ILE A 38 7.79 -2.68 2.30
C ILE A 38 8.18 -4.16 2.42
N ILE A 39 8.07 -4.95 1.36
CA ILE A 39 8.51 -6.34 1.34
C ILE A 39 10.03 -6.43 1.56
N PHE A 40 10.80 -5.57 0.89
CA PHE A 40 12.25 -5.50 1.04
C PHE A 40 12.66 -5.08 2.46
N LEU A 41 12.02 -4.05 3.04
CA LEU A 41 12.28 -3.62 4.42
C LEU A 41 11.94 -4.72 5.43
N THR A 42 10.82 -5.42 5.21
CA THR A 42 10.42 -6.55 6.06
C THR A 42 11.45 -7.69 5.98
N TYR A 43 11.99 -7.97 4.79
CA TYR A 43 13.04 -8.96 4.62
C TYR A 43 14.37 -8.52 5.28
N LEU A 44 14.77 -7.25 5.11
CA LEU A 44 15.96 -6.68 5.75
C LEU A 44 15.87 -6.70 7.28
N TYR A 45 14.68 -6.70 7.86
CA TYR A 45 14.51 -6.82 9.31
C TYR A 45 15.19 -8.07 9.86
N SER A 46 15.31 -9.15 9.06
CA SER A 46 16.02 -10.37 9.44
C SER A 46 17.53 -10.17 9.69
N THR A 47 18.13 -9.13 9.14
CA THR A 47 19.59 -8.87 9.31
C THR A 47 19.93 -8.32 10.70
N GLY A 48 18.95 -7.79 11.42
CA GLY A 48 19.17 -7.17 12.73
C GLY A 48 19.96 -5.87 12.68
N ASP A 49 20.07 -5.22 11.53
CA ASP A 49 20.82 -3.99 11.33
C ASP A 49 20.21 -2.83 12.15
N ASP A 50 21.04 -2.09 12.88
CA ASP A 50 20.60 -0.99 13.75
C ASP A 50 19.73 0.05 13.00
N PHE A 51 20.06 0.32 11.74
CA PHE A 51 19.27 1.22 10.90
C PHE A 51 17.85 0.68 10.64
N ILE A 52 17.73 -0.62 10.38
CA ILE A 52 16.42 -1.26 10.15
C ILE A 52 15.62 -1.37 11.44
N LEU A 53 16.29 -1.62 12.58
CA LEU A 53 15.66 -1.59 13.90
C LEU A 53 15.12 -0.19 14.23
N LEU A 54 15.85 0.88 13.87
CA LEU A 54 15.39 2.25 14.02
C LEU A 54 14.15 2.51 13.14
N ILE A 55 14.14 2.08 11.89
CA ILE A 55 12.95 2.17 11.01
C ILE A 55 11.77 1.41 11.62
N ASN A 56 11.99 0.19 12.11
CA ASN A 56 10.96 -0.60 12.77
C ASN A 56 10.38 0.12 14.00
N PHE A 57 11.23 0.79 14.79
CA PHE A 57 10.77 1.61 15.93
C PHE A 57 9.87 2.76 15.45
N PHE A 58 10.23 3.50 14.40
CA PHE A 58 9.39 4.54 13.81
C PHE A 58 8.07 4.01 13.23
N LEU A 59 8.08 2.79 12.73
CA LEU A 59 6.89 2.09 12.24
C LEU A 59 6.15 1.33 13.37
N SER A 60 6.46 1.60 14.64
CA SER A 60 5.79 0.98 15.79
C SER A 60 5.82 -0.55 15.80
N GLY A 61 6.94 -1.16 15.39
CA GLY A 61 7.12 -2.61 15.39
C GLY A 61 6.49 -3.36 14.20
N ARG A 62 5.94 -2.66 13.21
CA ARG A 62 5.19 -3.27 12.11
C ARG A 62 6.03 -4.13 11.18
N LEU A 63 7.33 -3.84 11.02
CA LEU A 63 8.23 -4.69 10.23
C LEU A 63 8.45 -6.04 10.91
N ALA A 64 8.61 -6.06 12.24
CA ALA A 64 8.73 -7.29 13.02
C ALA A 64 7.51 -8.18 12.84
N LEU A 65 6.30 -7.64 13.01
CA LEU A 65 5.05 -8.38 12.84
C LEU A 65 4.88 -8.93 11.42
N GLY A 66 5.24 -8.13 10.41
CA GLY A 66 5.23 -8.57 9.01
C GLY A 66 6.24 -9.70 8.76
N PHE A 67 7.43 -9.62 9.33
CA PHE A 67 8.46 -10.63 9.22
C PHE A 67 8.03 -11.94 9.89
N ASP A 68 7.49 -11.89 11.11
CA ASP A 68 7.00 -13.06 11.85
C ASP A 68 5.87 -13.77 11.08
N ALA A 69 4.96 -13.00 10.48
CA ALA A 69 3.91 -13.55 9.64
C ALA A 69 4.47 -14.24 8.39
N LEU A 70 5.47 -13.64 7.75
CA LEU A 70 6.14 -14.18 6.55
C LEU A 70 6.86 -15.47 6.85
N MET A 71 7.59 -15.54 7.99
CA MET A 71 8.34 -16.74 8.41
C MET A 71 7.42 -17.87 8.88
N SER A 72 6.32 -17.53 9.56
CA SER A 72 5.40 -18.54 10.10
C SER A 72 4.51 -19.20 9.04
N LYS A 73 4.14 -18.48 7.98
CA LYS A 73 3.15 -18.94 6.99
C LYS A 73 3.67 -19.01 5.55
N GLY A 74 4.75 -18.30 5.26
CA GLY A 74 5.28 -18.20 3.90
C GLY A 74 4.36 -17.42 2.97
N ILE A 75 4.63 -17.50 1.69
CA ILE A 75 3.87 -16.81 0.63
C ILE A 75 3.13 -17.86 -0.22
N PRO A 76 1.80 -17.95 -0.13
CA PRO A 76 1.02 -18.90 -0.91
C PRO A 76 0.81 -18.40 -2.35
N LEU A 77 0.58 -19.32 -3.29
CA LEU A 77 0.13 -18.96 -4.64
C LEU A 77 -1.32 -18.44 -4.63
N LEU A 78 -2.18 -19.15 -3.94
CA LEU A 78 -3.57 -18.79 -3.67
C LEU A 78 -3.71 -18.44 -2.19
N GLY A 79 -4.82 -17.79 -1.81
CA GLY A 79 -5.04 -17.38 -0.43
C GLY A 79 -4.92 -18.51 0.60
N GLN A 80 -4.54 -18.14 1.82
CA GLN A 80 -4.47 -19.04 2.96
C GLN A 80 -5.21 -18.46 4.16
N LYS A 81 -5.66 -19.36 5.06
CA LYS A 81 -6.28 -18.93 6.31
C LYS A 81 -5.21 -18.43 7.28
N TYR A 82 -5.31 -17.16 7.64
CA TYR A 82 -4.49 -16.52 8.67
C TYR A 82 -5.42 -15.87 9.70
N ILE A 83 -5.35 -16.32 10.95
CA ILE A 83 -6.15 -15.77 12.03
C ILE A 83 -5.34 -14.66 12.69
N GLN A 84 -5.81 -13.43 12.60
CA GLN A 84 -5.19 -12.27 13.21
C GLN A 84 -5.79 -12.02 14.59
N TYR A 85 -4.92 -11.80 15.58
CA TYR A 85 -5.32 -11.46 16.94
C TYR A 85 -4.85 -10.02 17.22
N GLY A 86 -5.83 -9.13 17.43
CA GLY A 86 -5.59 -7.72 17.76
C GLY A 86 -5.32 -7.50 19.26
N ALA A 87 -5.05 -6.25 19.61
CA ALA A 87 -4.89 -5.80 20.98
C ALA A 87 -6.18 -6.08 21.78
N GLY A 88 -6.04 -6.70 22.96
CA GLY A 88 -7.17 -7.03 23.85
C GLY A 88 -7.71 -8.46 23.74
N SER A 89 -7.19 -9.27 22.81
CA SER A 89 -7.58 -10.69 22.68
C SER A 89 -7.06 -11.60 23.80
N GLY A 90 -6.14 -11.11 24.65
CA GLY A 90 -5.43 -11.94 25.65
C GLY A 90 -4.47 -12.98 25.07
N ILE A 91 -4.33 -13.01 23.75
CA ILE A 91 -3.46 -13.90 22.98
C ILE A 91 -2.32 -13.05 22.40
N TYR A 92 -1.25 -13.68 21.95
CA TYR A 92 -0.14 -12.98 21.29
C TYR A 92 -0.63 -12.14 20.12
N TYR A 93 -0.25 -10.86 20.13
CA TYR A 93 -0.54 -9.93 19.04
C TYR A 93 0.20 -10.38 17.77
N ASN A 94 -0.55 -10.73 16.72
CA ASN A 94 0.01 -11.18 15.44
C ASN A 94 -0.68 -10.51 14.23
N PHE A 95 -0.95 -9.22 14.35
CA PHE A 95 -1.70 -8.46 13.38
C PHE A 95 -0.77 -7.91 12.29
N ILE A 96 -1.11 -8.11 11.01
CA ILE A 96 -0.34 -7.59 9.88
C ILE A 96 -0.95 -6.24 9.48
N ASP A 97 -0.26 -5.14 9.79
CA ASP A 97 -0.75 -3.79 9.50
C ASP A 97 -0.61 -3.38 8.04
N SER A 98 0.45 -3.83 7.33
CA SER A 98 0.66 -3.46 5.94
C SER A 98 -0.30 -4.18 5.01
N SER A 99 -1.08 -3.41 4.23
CA SER A 99 -1.99 -3.94 3.22
C SER A 99 -1.29 -4.75 2.13
N TYR A 100 -0.06 -4.40 1.77
CA TYR A 100 0.71 -5.14 0.77
C TYR A 100 1.13 -6.51 1.29
N LEU A 101 1.51 -6.59 2.57
CA LEU A 101 1.85 -7.88 3.20
C LEU A 101 0.59 -8.72 3.41
N VAL A 102 -0.54 -8.11 3.80
CA VAL A 102 -1.84 -8.80 3.88
C VAL A 102 -2.22 -9.41 2.53
N LEU A 103 -2.13 -8.62 1.44
CA LEU A 103 -2.40 -9.12 0.09
C LEU A 103 -1.49 -10.30 -0.28
N LEU A 104 -0.20 -10.21 0.04
CA LEU A 104 0.77 -11.23 -0.33
C LEU A 104 0.63 -12.49 0.51
N ILE A 105 0.49 -12.36 1.86
CA ILE A 105 0.49 -13.49 2.80
C ILE A 105 -0.89 -14.14 2.89
N ILE A 106 -1.97 -13.36 2.95
CA ILE A 106 -3.32 -13.90 3.16
C ILE A 106 -3.97 -14.26 1.84
N TYR A 107 -3.92 -13.36 0.86
CA TYR A 107 -4.63 -13.55 -0.42
C TYR A 107 -3.78 -14.22 -1.50
N GLY A 108 -2.45 -14.25 -1.34
CA GLY A 108 -1.53 -14.95 -2.21
C GLY A 108 -1.00 -14.12 -3.39
N ILE A 109 0.04 -14.67 -4.05
CA ILE A 109 0.78 -14.01 -5.14
C ILE A 109 -0.14 -13.64 -6.31
N ILE A 110 -1.06 -14.53 -6.69
CA ILE A 110 -1.89 -14.31 -7.88
C ILE A 110 -2.77 -13.07 -7.71
N LEU A 111 -3.47 -12.96 -6.57
CA LEU A 111 -4.31 -11.78 -6.30
C LEU A 111 -3.47 -10.53 -6.10
N PHE A 112 -2.30 -10.65 -5.44
CA PHE A 112 -1.37 -9.54 -5.27
C PHE A 112 -0.95 -8.95 -6.61
N LEU A 113 -0.49 -9.78 -7.56
CA LEU A 113 -0.08 -9.33 -8.89
C LEU A 113 -1.23 -8.72 -9.68
N LEU A 114 -2.42 -9.32 -9.60
CA LEU A 114 -3.62 -8.80 -10.24
C LEU A 114 -3.98 -7.40 -9.72
N VAL A 115 -3.97 -7.20 -8.42
CA VAL A 115 -4.24 -5.90 -7.79
C VAL A 115 -3.19 -4.87 -8.20
N MET A 116 -1.90 -5.22 -8.18
CA MET A 116 -0.82 -4.34 -8.62
C MET A 116 -1.00 -3.93 -10.08
N TYR A 117 -1.29 -4.87 -10.97
CA TYR A 117 -1.57 -4.61 -12.38
C TYR A 117 -2.72 -3.64 -12.56
N VAL A 118 -3.82 -3.86 -11.84
CA VAL A 118 -5.01 -3.02 -11.88
C VAL A 118 -4.67 -1.57 -11.50
N TYR A 119 -3.93 -1.35 -10.39
CA TYR A 119 -3.54 0.00 -9.96
C TYR A 119 -2.58 0.68 -10.94
N VAL A 120 -1.67 -0.07 -11.56
CA VAL A 120 -0.84 0.45 -12.66
C VAL A 120 -1.71 0.95 -13.81
N ARG A 121 -2.78 0.22 -14.17
CA ARG A 121 -3.71 0.64 -15.23
C ARG A 121 -4.51 1.87 -14.84
N ILE A 122 -4.97 1.98 -13.58
CA ILE A 122 -5.67 3.18 -13.08
C ILE A 122 -4.73 4.38 -13.12
N CYS A 123 -3.53 4.28 -12.57
CA CYS A 123 -2.56 5.37 -12.58
C CYS A 123 -2.21 5.80 -14.02
N SER A 124 -2.01 4.85 -14.94
CA SER A 124 -1.77 5.14 -16.35
C SER A 124 -2.94 5.91 -16.98
N HIS A 125 -4.17 5.54 -16.66
CA HIS A 125 -5.36 6.25 -17.14
C HIS A 125 -5.43 7.66 -16.56
N CYS A 126 -5.17 7.85 -15.26
CA CYS A 126 -5.13 9.17 -14.62
C CYS A 126 -4.09 10.09 -15.25
N ILE A 127 -2.92 9.54 -15.64
CA ILE A 127 -1.88 10.26 -16.36
C ILE A 127 -2.39 10.69 -17.74
N SER A 128 -3.05 9.78 -18.48
CA SER A 128 -3.55 10.06 -19.84
C SER A 128 -4.61 11.14 -19.88
N ILE A 129 -5.52 11.19 -18.89
CA ILE A 129 -6.57 12.23 -18.75
C ILE A 129 -6.06 13.49 -18.04
N ARG A 130 -4.79 13.54 -17.69
CA ARG A 130 -4.15 14.65 -16.97
C ARG A 130 -4.86 15.04 -15.67
N ASN A 131 -5.47 14.09 -14.97
CA ASN A 131 -6.14 14.33 -13.69
C ASN A 131 -5.14 14.25 -12.53
N ARG A 132 -4.54 15.41 -12.20
CA ARG A 132 -3.53 15.53 -11.13
C ARG A 132 -4.10 15.15 -9.77
N VAL A 133 -5.30 15.64 -9.44
CA VAL A 133 -5.91 15.43 -8.12
C VAL A 133 -6.08 13.94 -7.85
N LEU A 134 -6.63 13.19 -8.83
CA LEU A 134 -6.82 11.76 -8.70
C LEU A 134 -5.48 11.01 -8.56
N LEU A 135 -4.48 11.40 -9.36
CA LEU A 135 -3.15 10.79 -9.29
C LEU A 135 -2.51 10.98 -7.90
N TYR A 136 -2.70 12.11 -7.31
CA TYR A 136 -2.20 12.39 -5.97
C TYR A 136 -2.94 11.63 -4.88
N VAL A 137 -4.25 11.53 -4.97
CA VAL A 137 -5.00 10.71 -4.02
C VAL A 137 -4.54 9.24 -4.09
N LEU A 138 -4.30 8.72 -5.30
CA LEU A 138 -3.73 7.40 -5.48
C LEU A 138 -2.33 7.26 -4.86
N PHE A 139 -1.47 8.28 -5.00
CA PHE A 139 -0.18 8.32 -4.35
C PHE A 139 -0.28 8.24 -2.81
N MET A 140 -1.21 9.01 -2.22
CA MET A 140 -1.47 8.99 -0.78
C MET A 140 -1.96 7.61 -0.32
N ILE A 141 -2.86 6.99 -1.09
CA ILE A 141 -3.34 5.63 -0.81
C ILE A 141 -2.18 4.63 -0.87
N ALA A 142 -1.31 4.73 -1.90
CA ALA A 142 -0.19 3.82 -2.04
C ALA A 142 0.75 3.85 -0.82
N ILE A 143 1.09 5.05 -0.33
CA ILE A 143 1.96 5.19 0.85
C ILE A 143 1.22 4.75 2.12
N ASN A 144 -0.04 5.16 2.30
CA ASN A 144 -0.81 4.77 3.49
C ASN A 144 -0.94 3.24 3.59
N SER A 145 -1.08 2.55 2.46
CA SER A 145 -1.18 1.09 2.37
C SER A 145 0.09 0.35 2.80
N MET A 146 1.23 1.02 2.90
CA MET A 146 2.44 0.44 3.51
C MET A 146 2.29 0.25 5.02
N ILE A 147 1.49 1.10 5.67
CA ILE A 147 1.37 1.20 7.12
C ILE A 147 0.02 0.68 7.62
N GLU A 148 -1.05 0.83 6.83
CA GLU A 148 -2.43 0.52 7.22
C GLU A 148 -2.99 -0.63 6.37
N GLN A 149 -3.78 -1.52 7.00
CA GLN A 149 -4.32 -2.72 6.33
C GLN A 149 -5.62 -2.49 5.52
N HIS A 150 -6.18 -1.29 5.56
CA HIS A 150 -7.53 -1.00 5.01
C HIS A 150 -7.60 -0.84 3.49
N PHE A 151 -6.52 -1.12 2.77
CA PHE A 151 -6.44 -0.96 1.31
C PHE A 151 -7.54 -1.73 0.55
N MET A 152 -7.87 -2.95 1.00
CA MET A 152 -8.90 -3.80 0.37
C MET A 152 -10.33 -3.48 0.85
N GLU A 153 -10.50 -2.64 1.84
CA GLU A 153 -11.83 -2.29 2.36
C GLU A 153 -12.45 -1.16 1.53
N PHE A 154 -13.64 -1.38 0.98
CA PHE A 154 -14.38 -0.39 0.17
C PHE A 154 -14.62 0.93 0.90
N ALA A 155 -14.82 0.88 2.21
CA ALA A 155 -15.05 2.07 3.03
C ALA A 155 -13.85 3.03 3.05
N TYR A 156 -12.63 2.48 2.96
CA TYR A 156 -11.38 3.26 3.01
C TYR A 156 -10.75 3.48 1.63
N ASN A 157 -11.16 2.69 0.62
CA ASN A 157 -10.62 2.79 -0.73
C ASN A 157 -11.74 2.81 -1.79
N PRO A 158 -12.43 3.94 -1.96
CA PRO A 158 -13.55 4.07 -2.92
C PRO A 158 -13.12 3.91 -4.38
N PHE A 159 -11.81 3.86 -4.69
CA PHE A 159 -11.32 3.72 -6.06
C PHE A 159 -11.63 2.36 -6.69
N TYR A 160 -11.97 1.34 -5.90
CA TYR A 160 -12.57 0.11 -6.43
C TYR A 160 -13.88 0.38 -7.19
N MET A 161 -14.64 1.41 -6.77
CA MET A 161 -15.88 1.79 -7.47
C MET A 161 -15.60 2.49 -8.82
N ALA A 162 -14.41 3.07 -9.02
CA ALA A 162 -14.05 3.69 -10.29
C ALA A 162 -13.97 2.67 -11.46
N PHE A 163 -13.79 1.40 -11.16
CA PHE A 163 -13.88 0.33 -12.15
C PHE A 163 -15.30 0.10 -12.65
N SER A 164 -16.28 0.10 -11.74
CA SER A 164 -17.69 -0.09 -12.11
C SER A 164 -18.25 1.09 -12.90
N ALA A 165 -17.79 2.31 -12.63
CA ALA A 165 -18.23 3.50 -13.35
C ALA A 165 -17.88 3.49 -14.85
N LYS A 166 -16.81 2.77 -15.24
CA LYS A 166 -16.40 2.65 -16.65
C LYS A 166 -17.21 1.58 -17.40
N LEU A 167 -17.68 0.55 -16.72
CA LEU A 167 -18.56 -0.48 -17.29
C LEU A 167 -19.95 0.06 -17.59
N ILE A 168 -20.44 1.04 -16.82
CA ILE A 168 -21.77 1.66 -17.00
C ILE A 168 -21.77 2.64 -18.19
N LYS A 169 -20.62 3.24 -18.56
CA LYS A 169 -20.51 4.18 -19.69
C LYS A 169 -20.27 3.50 -21.05
N SER A 170 -20.08 2.19 -21.11
CA SER A 170 -19.86 1.44 -22.34
C SER A 170 -21.12 0.72 -22.86
N THR A 171 -22.24 0.90 -22.18
CA THR A 171 -23.60 0.55 -22.61
C THR A 171 -24.36 1.82 -22.99
#